data_a1ea1443317aa50f493cd9d240969cab
#
_entry.id   a1ea1443317aa50f493cd9d240969cab
#
_cell.length_a   1.000
_cell.length_b   1.000
_cell.length_c   1.000
_cell.angle_alpha   90.00
_cell.angle_beta   90.00
_cell.angle_gamma   90.00
#
_symmetry.space_group_name_H-M   'P 1'
#
loop_
_entity.id
_entity.type
_entity.pdbx_description
1 polymer ?
#
loop_
_entity_poly.entity_id
_entity_poly.type
_entity_poly.pdbx_seq_one_letter_code
_entity_poly.pdbx_strand_id
1 'polypeptide(L)'
;GLIDAGLVMDSAAVARAVSDDASAHWNRKVTPQVRVTDLPPVPAATRKELRDLGFTLAAVHPNTGIFRGESAVVLLADDDRKAEAIVPAAGQVIAFAHVGDDGPEDSRYPAALMGAVALVRQTLHDANWHAKCQQVWAAHPQGNDAPEAAAALQALAPLMQGRDVAVFDVSDEQDLLRAARVAREFGVQARM
;
A
#
# COMPACT_ATOMS: atom_id res chain seq x y z
N GLY A 1 -23.71 5.53 10.52
CA GLY A 1 -23.69 4.88 9.20
C GLY A 1 -22.81 3.64 9.19
N LEU A 2 -23.04 2.76 8.22
CA LEU A 2 -22.16 1.60 7.99
C LEU A 2 -20.97 2.03 7.13
N ILE A 3 -19.82 1.35 7.34
CA ILE A 3 -18.62 1.52 6.54
C ILE A 3 -18.36 0.19 5.85
N ASP A 4 -18.24 0.20 4.51
CA ASP A 4 -17.67 -0.94 3.79
C ASP A 4 -16.15 -0.91 3.96
N ALA A 5 -15.57 -2.00 4.44
CA ALA A 5 -14.14 -2.06 4.80
C ALA A 5 -13.24 -2.68 3.71
N GLY A 6 -13.77 -2.98 2.54
CA GLY A 6 -13.03 -3.76 1.55
C GLY A 6 -13.25 -3.40 0.09
N LEU A 7 -13.57 -2.15 -0.24
CA LEU A 7 -13.75 -1.75 -1.64
C LEU A 7 -12.42 -1.67 -2.38
N VAL A 8 -12.26 -2.51 -3.38
CA VAL A 8 -11.03 -2.61 -4.19
C VAL A 8 -11.12 -1.70 -5.40
N MET A 9 -10.05 -0.95 -5.69
CA MET A 9 -9.93 -0.07 -6.86
C MET A 9 -8.79 -0.53 -7.78
N ASP A 10 -9.05 -0.50 -9.08
CA ASP A 10 -8.01 -0.80 -10.06
C ASP A 10 -6.91 0.26 -10.03
N SER A 11 -5.72 -0.16 -9.68
CA SER A 11 -4.53 0.69 -9.57
C SER A 11 -3.47 0.37 -10.62
N ALA A 12 -3.72 -0.56 -11.56
CA ALA A 12 -2.69 -1.06 -12.47
C ALA A 12 -2.02 0.05 -13.31
N ALA A 13 -2.79 1.03 -13.78
CA ALA A 13 -2.24 2.14 -14.58
C ALA A 13 -1.32 3.05 -13.74
N VAL A 14 -1.74 3.41 -12.52
CA VAL A 14 -0.95 4.26 -11.62
C VAL A 14 0.26 3.50 -11.10
N ALA A 15 0.10 2.23 -10.71
CA ALA A 15 1.20 1.38 -10.27
C ALA A 15 2.28 1.24 -11.36
N ARG A 16 1.88 1.10 -12.63
CA ARG A 16 2.81 1.08 -13.76
C ARG A 16 3.55 2.40 -13.91
N ALA A 17 2.83 3.53 -13.89
CA ALA A 17 3.44 4.85 -14.01
C ALA A 17 4.46 5.13 -12.91
N VAL A 18 4.16 4.79 -11.66
CA VAL A 18 5.12 4.99 -10.55
C VAL A 18 6.26 3.99 -10.57
N SER A 19 6.10 2.81 -11.18
CA SER A 19 7.18 1.82 -11.34
C SER A 19 8.16 2.19 -12.45
N ASP A 20 7.80 3.10 -13.34
CA ASP A 20 8.68 3.59 -14.41
C ASP A 20 9.52 4.80 -13.95
N ASP A 21 9.31 5.29 -12.74
CA ASP A 21 10.11 6.36 -12.13
C ASP A 21 11.49 5.84 -11.70
N ALA A 22 12.53 6.65 -11.87
CA ALA A 22 13.89 6.30 -11.50
C ALA A 22 14.11 6.06 -10.00
N SER A 23 13.22 6.61 -9.15
CA SER A 23 13.22 6.40 -7.70
C SER A 23 12.34 5.22 -7.24
N ALA A 24 11.75 4.48 -8.18
CA ALA A 24 10.89 3.34 -7.90
C ALA A 24 11.69 2.15 -7.32
N HIS A 25 10.95 1.27 -6.65
CA HIS A 25 11.52 0.01 -6.20
C HIS A 25 11.87 -0.90 -7.40
N TRP A 26 12.99 -1.65 -7.31
CA TRP A 26 13.44 -2.58 -8.35
C TRP A 26 12.39 -3.63 -8.72
N ASN A 27 11.50 -3.99 -7.81
CA ASN A 27 10.39 -4.91 -8.05
C ASN A 27 9.09 -4.12 -8.24
N ARG A 28 8.46 -4.25 -9.40
CA ARG A 28 7.24 -3.53 -9.80
C ARG A 28 5.99 -3.88 -8.96
N LYS A 29 6.04 -4.96 -8.15
CA LYS A 29 4.97 -5.29 -7.19
C LYS A 29 5.07 -4.52 -5.88
N VAL A 30 6.08 -3.66 -5.75
CA VAL A 30 6.31 -2.83 -4.56
C VAL A 30 6.08 -1.37 -4.94
N THR A 31 4.85 -0.91 -4.73
CA THR A 31 4.40 0.45 -5.09
C THR A 31 3.71 1.15 -3.92
N PRO A 32 4.35 1.24 -2.74
CA PRO A 32 3.74 1.85 -1.55
C PRO A 32 3.44 3.34 -1.70
N GLN A 33 4.05 4.01 -2.69
CA GLN A 33 3.81 5.41 -3.03
C GLN A 33 2.50 5.65 -3.81
N VAL A 34 1.81 4.60 -4.30
CA VAL A 34 0.47 4.71 -4.89
C VAL A 34 -0.52 5.10 -3.80
N ARG A 35 -1.42 6.03 -4.07
CA ARG A 35 -2.47 6.43 -3.14
C ARG A 35 -3.84 6.32 -3.80
N VAL A 36 -4.85 5.94 -3.04
CA VAL A 36 -6.23 5.91 -3.52
C VAL A 36 -6.67 7.28 -4.04
N THR A 37 -6.19 8.37 -3.45
CA THR A 37 -6.48 9.73 -3.88
C THR A 37 -5.98 10.07 -5.29
N ASP A 38 -5.01 9.31 -5.80
CA ASP A 38 -4.45 9.48 -7.15
C ASP A 38 -5.18 8.59 -8.19
N LEU A 39 -6.09 7.72 -7.73
CA LEU A 39 -6.91 6.86 -8.57
C LEU A 39 -8.20 7.59 -9.02
N PRO A 40 -8.82 7.13 -10.12
CA PRO A 40 -10.16 7.59 -10.46
C PRO A 40 -11.13 7.39 -9.28
N PRO A 41 -12.13 8.30 -9.11
CA PRO A 41 -13.09 8.17 -8.01
C PRO A 41 -13.91 6.87 -8.15
N VAL A 42 -14.40 6.37 -7.01
CA VAL A 42 -15.32 5.20 -7.01
C VAL A 42 -16.50 5.47 -7.95
N PRO A 43 -16.81 4.54 -8.89
CA PRO A 43 -17.87 4.73 -9.87
C PRO A 43 -19.23 5.10 -9.23
N ALA A 44 -19.98 6.00 -9.84
CA ALA A 44 -21.26 6.46 -9.31
C ALA A 44 -22.27 5.32 -9.11
N ALA A 45 -22.25 4.31 -9.99
CA ALA A 45 -23.09 3.12 -9.87
C ALA A 45 -22.76 2.32 -8.59
N THR A 46 -21.48 2.06 -8.35
CA THR A 46 -21.01 1.34 -7.14
C THR A 46 -21.34 2.13 -5.88
N ARG A 47 -21.15 3.47 -5.89
CA ARG A 47 -21.53 4.30 -4.76
C ARG A 47 -23.04 4.22 -4.47
N LYS A 48 -23.86 4.21 -5.54
CA LYS A 48 -25.31 4.08 -5.39
C LYS A 48 -25.68 2.72 -4.80
N GLU A 49 -25.13 1.63 -5.33
CA GLU A 49 -25.40 0.27 -4.84
C GLU A 49 -25.08 0.13 -3.36
N LEU A 50 -23.91 0.61 -2.93
CA LEU A 50 -23.51 0.60 -1.53
C LEU A 50 -24.42 1.44 -0.64
N ARG A 51 -24.86 2.62 -1.10
CA ARG A 51 -25.83 3.43 -0.35
C ARG A 51 -27.19 2.75 -0.22
N ASP A 52 -27.66 2.10 -1.28
CA ASP A 52 -28.92 1.36 -1.25
C ASP A 52 -28.87 0.20 -0.22
N LEU A 53 -27.68 -0.33 0.06
CA LEU A 53 -27.42 -1.29 1.15
C LEU A 53 -27.24 -0.65 2.53
N GLY A 54 -27.23 0.69 2.62
CA GLY A 54 -27.10 1.44 3.87
C GLY A 54 -25.68 1.87 4.22
N PHE A 55 -24.67 1.65 3.36
CA PHE A 55 -23.33 2.17 3.56
C PHE A 55 -23.26 3.66 3.27
N THR A 56 -22.52 4.39 4.09
CA THR A 56 -22.29 5.84 3.92
C THR A 56 -20.84 6.15 3.58
N LEU A 57 -19.92 5.29 3.97
CA LEU A 57 -18.49 5.38 3.76
C LEU A 57 -17.97 4.05 3.19
N ALA A 58 -16.86 4.11 2.48
CA ALA A 58 -16.10 2.92 2.10
C ALA A 58 -14.61 3.11 2.41
N ALA A 59 -13.99 2.10 2.99
CA ALA A 59 -12.55 1.97 3.01
C ALA A 59 -12.10 1.39 1.67
N VAL A 60 -11.35 2.18 0.94
CA VAL A 60 -10.94 1.87 -0.43
C VAL A 60 -9.45 1.59 -0.46
N HIS A 61 -9.04 0.59 -1.20
CA HIS A 61 -7.63 0.24 -1.34
C HIS A 61 -7.24 -0.13 -2.78
N PRO A 62 -5.97 0.09 -3.16
CA PRO A 62 -5.45 -0.33 -4.46
C PRO A 62 -5.38 -1.86 -4.55
N ASN A 63 -5.50 -2.42 -5.77
CA ASN A 63 -5.55 -3.88 -5.97
C ASN A 63 -4.27 -4.51 -6.53
N THR A 64 -3.31 -3.71 -6.96
CA THR A 64 -2.15 -4.22 -7.72
C THR A 64 -0.90 -4.34 -6.85
N GLY A 65 -0.24 -5.49 -6.92
CA GLY A 65 1.06 -5.73 -6.32
C GLY A 65 1.03 -6.35 -4.92
N ILE A 66 2.19 -6.33 -4.27
CA ILE A 66 2.42 -6.82 -2.91
C ILE A 66 2.36 -5.67 -1.91
N PHE A 67 3.14 -4.60 -2.12
CA PHE A 67 2.86 -3.31 -1.50
C PHE A 67 2.00 -2.52 -2.48
N ARG A 68 0.70 -2.47 -2.20
CA ARG A 68 -0.27 -1.91 -3.14
C ARG A 68 -0.40 -0.41 -3.05
N GLY A 69 0.03 0.17 -1.94
CA GLY A 69 -0.06 1.61 -1.68
C GLY A 69 -0.98 1.96 -0.52
N GLU A 70 -1.31 3.23 -0.42
CA GLU A 70 -2.05 3.80 0.68
C GLU A 70 -3.57 3.73 0.44
N SER A 71 -4.29 3.15 1.40
CA SER A 71 -5.75 3.12 1.43
C SER A 71 -6.33 4.45 1.89
N ALA A 72 -7.60 4.68 1.57
CA ALA A 72 -8.34 5.86 2.02
C ALA A 72 -9.76 5.48 2.46
N VAL A 73 -10.39 6.33 3.27
CA VAL A 73 -11.83 6.25 3.54
C VAL A 73 -12.52 7.34 2.76
N VAL A 74 -13.45 6.95 1.90
CA VAL A 74 -14.18 7.86 1.02
C VAL A 74 -15.65 7.95 1.39
N LEU A 75 -16.25 9.12 1.16
CA LEU A 75 -17.68 9.33 1.31
C LEU A 75 -18.40 8.82 0.05
N LEU A 76 -19.42 7.98 0.24
CA LEU A 76 -20.28 7.48 -0.83
C LEU A 76 -21.36 8.50 -1.21
N ALA A 77 -20.95 9.72 -1.62
CA ALA A 77 -21.87 10.80 -2.00
C ALA A 77 -22.48 10.59 -3.40
N ASP A 78 -23.61 11.23 -3.66
CA ASP A 78 -24.25 11.22 -4.99
C ASP A 78 -23.46 12.03 -6.02
N ASP A 79 -22.84 13.12 -5.57
CA ASP A 79 -22.06 14.04 -6.38
C ASP A 79 -20.57 13.69 -6.29
N ASP A 80 -19.89 13.59 -7.43
CA ASP A 80 -18.45 13.31 -7.50
C ASP A 80 -17.60 14.35 -6.76
N ARG A 81 -18.06 15.60 -6.70
CA ARG A 81 -17.40 16.68 -5.95
C ARG A 81 -17.46 16.49 -4.43
N LYS A 82 -18.41 15.68 -3.96
CA LYS A 82 -18.60 15.34 -2.54
C LYS A 82 -18.07 13.97 -2.19
N ALA A 83 -17.71 13.17 -3.17
CA ALA A 83 -17.12 11.85 -2.99
C ALA A 83 -15.60 11.97 -2.70
N GLU A 84 -15.26 12.85 -1.74
CA GLU A 84 -13.88 13.09 -1.34
C GLU A 84 -13.42 12.09 -0.28
N ALA A 85 -12.11 11.88 -0.23
CA ALA A 85 -11.51 11.10 0.84
C ALA A 85 -11.62 11.87 2.17
N ILE A 86 -12.39 11.31 3.11
CA ILE A 86 -12.51 11.85 4.47
C ILE A 86 -11.25 11.54 5.27
N VAL A 87 -10.67 10.36 5.04
CA VAL A 87 -9.36 9.95 5.56
C VAL A 87 -8.50 9.60 4.36
N PRO A 88 -7.64 10.51 3.88
CA PRO A 88 -6.85 10.30 2.68
C PRO A 88 -5.72 9.28 2.86
N ALA A 89 -5.32 9.00 4.10
CA ALA A 89 -4.29 8.05 4.47
C ALA A 89 -4.85 7.16 5.60
N ALA A 90 -5.30 5.95 5.24
CA ALA A 90 -5.93 5.03 6.19
C ALA A 90 -5.07 3.79 6.48
N GLY A 91 -3.91 3.70 5.84
CA GLY A 91 -2.89 2.66 6.05
C GLY A 91 -2.30 2.11 4.76
N GLN A 92 -1.09 1.58 4.86
CA GLN A 92 -0.38 0.93 3.78
C GLN A 92 -0.89 -0.49 3.54
N VAL A 93 -1.34 -0.76 2.31
CA VAL A 93 -1.91 -2.06 1.95
C VAL A 93 -0.81 -3.03 1.51
N ILE A 94 -0.79 -4.19 2.15
CA ILE A 94 0.18 -5.26 1.90
C ILE A 94 -0.59 -6.56 1.62
N ALA A 95 -0.24 -7.27 0.54
CA ALA A 95 -0.82 -8.55 0.20
C ALA A 95 0.27 -9.59 -0.10
N PHE A 96 -0.03 -10.87 0.11
CA PHE A 96 0.89 -11.95 -0.24
C PHE A 96 0.67 -12.47 -1.68
N ALA A 97 0.48 -11.53 -2.62
CA ALA A 97 0.28 -11.84 -4.02
C ALA A 97 1.53 -12.48 -4.68
N HIS A 98 1.33 -13.49 -5.53
CA HIS A 98 2.40 -14.16 -6.27
C HIS A 98 2.00 -14.37 -7.75
N VAL A 99 2.85 -15.01 -8.54
CA VAL A 99 2.59 -15.22 -9.96
C VAL A 99 1.30 -16.01 -10.16
N GLY A 100 0.37 -15.45 -10.96
CA GLY A 100 -0.96 -16.01 -11.23
C GLY A 100 -2.10 -15.10 -10.76
N ASP A 101 -1.82 -14.19 -9.82
CA ASP A 101 -2.88 -13.36 -9.25
C ASP A 101 -3.08 -12.04 -10.01
N ASP A 102 -2.01 -11.38 -10.48
CA ASP A 102 -2.15 -10.15 -11.28
C ASP A 102 -0.82 -9.65 -11.85
N GLY A 103 -0.75 -9.44 -13.13
CA GLY A 103 0.25 -8.56 -13.71
C GLY A 103 1.02 -9.11 -14.90
N PRO A 104 1.63 -8.22 -15.66
CA PRO A 104 2.34 -8.55 -16.88
C PRO A 104 3.54 -9.48 -16.62
N GLU A 105 3.89 -10.26 -17.63
CA GLU A 105 4.97 -11.26 -17.64
C GLU A 105 6.35 -10.77 -17.17
N ASP A 106 6.54 -9.47 -16.98
CA ASP A 106 7.83 -8.84 -16.68
C ASP A 106 8.32 -8.99 -15.24
N SER A 107 7.51 -9.41 -14.29
CA SER A 107 7.99 -9.66 -12.93
C SER A 107 7.68 -11.08 -12.48
N ARG A 108 8.52 -12.02 -12.88
CA ARG A 108 8.43 -13.43 -12.47
C ARG A 108 8.67 -13.65 -10.96
N TYR A 109 9.19 -12.66 -10.24
CA TYR A 109 9.40 -12.72 -8.80
C TYR A 109 8.42 -11.78 -8.08
N PRO A 110 7.82 -12.27 -7.00
CA PRO A 110 7.86 -13.64 -6.49
C PRO A 110 6.96 -14.60 -7.29
N ALA A 111 7.49 -15.82 -7.50
CA ALA A 111 6.77 -16.90 -8.17
C ALA A 111 6.00 -17.83 -7.21
N ALA A 112 6.13 -17.59 -5.91
CA ALA A 112 5.52 -18.40 -4.86
C ALA A 112 5.29 -17.57 -3.60
N LEU A 113 4.38 -18.02 -2.75
CA LEU A 113 4.04 -17.38 -1.47
C LEU A 113 5.26 -17.13 -0.58
N MET A 114 6.20 -18.09 -0.50
CA MET A 114 7.46 -17.90 0.25
C MET A 114 8.26 -16.70 -0.26
N GLY A 115 8.31 -16.53 -1.58
CA GLY A 115 8.96 -15.37 -2.20
C GLY A 115 8.21 -14.06 -1.91
N ALA A 116 6.88 -14.08 -1.87
CA ALA A 116 6.07 -12.92 -1.49
C ALA A 116 6.36 -12.49 -0.05
N VAL A 117 6.37 -13.43 0.89
CA VAL A 117 6.72 -13.15 2.29
C VAL A 117 8.17 -12.65 2.42
N ALA A 118 9.10 -13.25 1.66
CA ALA A 118 10.51 -12.80 1.65
C ALA A 118 10.63 -11.37 1.12
N LEU A 119 9.92 -11.03 0.04
CA LEU A 119 9.92 -9.68 -0.54
C LEU A 119 9.31 -8.65 0.43
N VAL A 120 8.22 -8.98 1.12
CA VAL A 120 7.64 -8.11 2.15
C VAL A 120 8.68 -7.82 3.25
N ARG A 121 9.34 -8.85 3.77
CA ARG A 121 10.36 -8.69 4.82
C ARG A 121 11.56 -7.87 4.33
N GLN A 122 12.05 -8.16 3.12
CA GLN A 122 13.15 -7.41 2.51
C GLN A 122 12.80 -5.94 2.39
N THR A 123 11.64 -5.62 1.81
CA THR A 123 11.20 -4.22 1.63
C THR A 123 11.07 -3.46 2.95
N LEU A 124 10.54 -4.09 4.00
CA LEU A 124 10.46 -3.47 5.33
C LEU A 124 11.84 -3.26 5.98
N HIS A 125 12.78 -4.20 5.78
CA HIS A 125 14.17 -4.00 6.21
C HIS A 125 14.84 -2.85 5.46
N ASP A 126 14.66 -2.80 4.13
CA ASP A 126 15.21 -1.74 3.29
C ASP A 126 14.63 -0.36 3.66
N ALA A 127 13.32 -0.30 3.92
CA ALA A 127 12.66 0.93 4.39
C ALA A 127 13.22 1.41 5.74
N ASN A 128 13.42 0.50 6.69
CA ASN A 128 14.02 0.82 7.99
C ASN A 128 15.47 1.29 7.84
N TRP A 129 16.25 0.60 7.01
CA TRP A 129 17.63 1.00 6.73
C TRP A 129 17.69 2.38 6.05
N HIS A 130 16.89 2.61 5.03
CA HIS A 130 16.80 3.89 4.31
C HIS A 130 16.42 5.04 5.26
N ALA A 131 15.42 4.84 6.13
CA ALA A 131 15.04 5.83 7.12
C ALA A 131 16.20 6.19 8.08
N LYS A 132 16.99 5.20 8.49
CA LYS A 132 18.20 5.43 9.32
C LYS A 132 19.28 6.21 8.56
N CYS A 133 19.51 5.87 7.28
CA CYS A 133 20.45 6.60 6.43
C CYS A 133 20.05 8.08 6.29
N GLN A 134 18.76 8.33 6.06
CA GLN A 134 18.21 9.69 6.00
C GLN A 134 18.43 10.47 7.32
N GLN A 135 18.22 9.84 8.46
CA GLN A 135 18.46 10.45 9.78
C GLN A 135 19.94 10.79 10.00
N VAL A 136 20.83 9.87 9.66
CA VAL A 136 22.30 10.09 9.79
C VAL A 136 22.75 11.22 8.88
N TRP A 137 22.29 11.21 7.63
CA TRP A 137 22.63 12.26 6.68
C TRP A 137 22.09 13.62 7.11
N ALA A 138 20.85 13.70 7.58
CA ALA A 138 20.25 14.94 8.07
C ALA A 138 20.99 15.51 9.28
N ALA A 139 21.53 14.65 10.17
CA ALA A 139 22.32 15.09 11.32
C ALA A 139 23.75 15.52 10.94
N HIS A 140 24.34 14.90 9.93
CA HIS A 140 25.74 15.11 9.52
C HIS A 140 25.89 15.14 8.00
N PRO A 141 25.39 16.18 7.31
CA PRO A 141 25.42 16.25 5.84
C PRO A 141 26.84 16.48 5.28
N GLN A 142 27.74 17.02 6.10
CA GLN A 142 29.11 17.26 5.67
C GLN A 142 29.93 15.96 5.75
N GLY A 143 30.49 15.55 4.61
CA GLY A 143 31.31 14.36 4.50
C GLY A 143 30.54 13.04 4.28
N ASN A 144 29.24 13.11 4.11
CA ASN A 144 28.39 11.98 3.73
C ASN A 144 27.64 12.27 2.44
N ASP A 145 27.58 11.29 1.55
CA ASP A 145 26.75 11.39 0.36
C ASP A 145 25.26 11.33 0.75
N ALA A 146 24.42 12.09 0.05
CA ALA A 146 22.98 12.02 0.23
C ALA A 146 22.48 10.61 -0.13
N PRO A 147 21.59 9.99 0.67
CA PRO A 147 20.99 8.71 0.29
C PRO A 147 20.28 8.85 -1.05
N GLU A 148 20.35 7.78 -1.85
CA GLU A 148 19.64 7.74 -3.14
C GLU A 148 18.14 7.98 -2.96
N ALA A 149 17.55 8.65 -3.95
CA ALA A 149 16.11 8.87 -3.98
C ALA A 149 15.40 7.52 -4.14
N ALA A 150 14.55 7.17 -3.17
CA ALA A 150 13.81 5.91 -3.14
C ALA A 150 12.37 6.20 -2.70
N ALA A 151 11.52 6.64 -3.65
CA ALA A 151 10.14 7.05 -3.36
C ALA A 151 9.34 5.95 -2.68
N ALA A 152 9.53 4.70 -3.10
CA ALA A 152 8.87 3.55 -2.49
C ALA A 152 9.26 3.37 -1.01
N LEU A 153 10.55 3.46 -0.68
CA LEU A 153 11.02 3.30 0.70
C LEU A 153 10.64 4.51 1.56
N GLN A 154 10.62 5.70 0.97
CA GLN A 154 10.17 6.93 1.65
C GLN A 154 8.69 6.87 2.02
N ALA A 155 7.84 6.31 1.14
CA ALA A 155 6.41 6.13 1.40
C ALA A 155 6.14 5.18 2.59
N LEU A 156 7.06 4.26 2.89
CA LEU A 156 6.97 3.36 4.04
C LEU A 156 7.53 3.96 5.35
N ALA A 157 8.18 5.12 5.30
CA ALA A 157 8.76 5.73 6.49
C ALA A 157 7.76 6.01 7.62
N PRO A 158 6.52 6.50 7.37
CA PRO A 158 5.51 6.65 8.42
C PRO A 158 5.14 5.32 9.10
N LEU A 159 5.02 4.24 8.32
CA LEU A 159 4.75 2.90 8.85
C LEU A 159 5.87 2.42 9.78
N MET A 160 7.14 2.55 9.37
CA MET A 160 8.29 2.17 10.18
C MET A 160 8.48 3.02 11.44
N GLN A 161 7.90 4.21 11.46
CA GLN A 161 7.93 5.12 12.62
C GLN A 161 6.70 4.98 13.54
N GLY A 162 5.82 4.02 13.25
CA GLY A 162 4.58 3.79 14.02
C GLY A 162 3.53 4.89 13.88
N ARG A 163 3.64 5.74 12.86
CA ARG A 163 2.69 6.82 12.55
C ARG A 163 1.61 6.42 11.55
N ASP A 164 1.76 5.24 10.96
CA ASP A 164 0.85 4.65 10.01
C ASP A 164 0.60 3.17 10.36
N VAL A 165 -0.35 2.54 9.69
CA VAL A 165 -0.82 1.18 9.95
C VAL A 165 -0.63 0.33 8.69
N ALA A 166 -0.15 -0.90 8.85
CA ALA A 166 -0.18 -1.89 7.78
C ALA A 166 -1.58 -2.51 7.69
N VAL A 167 -2.21 -2.43 6.54
CA VAL A 167 -3.47 -3.12 6.22
C VAL A 167 -3.13 -4.35 5.39
N PHE A 168 -3.22 -5.52 6.00
CA PHE A 168 -2.95 -6.75 5.28
C PHE A 168 -4.23 -7.24 4.59
N ASP A 169 -4.18 -7.32 3.27
CA ASP A 169 -5.21 -7.98 2.48
C ASP A 169 -4.94 -9.49 2.50
N VAL A 170 -5.73 -10.19 3.28
CA VAL A 170 -5.58 -11.61 3.58
C VAL A 170 -6.81 -12.38 3.11
N SER A 171 -6.58 -13.53 2.47
CA SER A 171 -7.64 -14.34 1.90
C SER A 171 -7.99 -15.59 2.72
N ASP A 172 -7.10 -15.99 3.63
CA ASP A 172 -7.29 -17.17 4.46
C ASP A 172 -6.66 -17.03 5.87
N GLU A 173 -6.93 -18.02 6.73
CA GLU A 173 -6.44 -18.07 8.11
C GLU A 173 -4.90 -18.13 8.17
N GLN A 174 -4.26 -18.78 7.20
CA GLN A 174 -2.81 -18.91 7.19
C GLN A 174 -2.14 -17.60 6.81
N ASP A 175 -2.74 -16.83 5.88
CA ASP A 175 -2.28 -15.51 5.52
C ASP A 175 -2.44 -14.52 6.69
N LEU A 176 -3.53 -14.63 7.45
CA LEU A 176 -3.71 -13.89 8.69
C LEU A 176 -2.57 -14.16 9.69
N LEU A 177 -2.21 -15.43 9.88
CA LEU A 177 -1.12 -15.80 10.79
C LEU A 177 0.25 -15.31 10.28
N ARG A 178 0.47 -15.34 8.96
CA ARG A 178 1.69 -14.82 8.33
C ARG A 178 1.79 -13.31 8.52
N ALA A 179 0.71 -12.58 8.25
CA ALA A 179 0.60 -11.14 8.44
C ALA A 179 0.90 -10.76 9.89
N ALA A 180 0.29 -11.46 10.85
CA ALA A 180 0.52 -11.24 12.27
C ALA A 180 1.99 -11.48 12.68
N ARG A 181 2.66 -12.46 12.07
CA ARG A 181 4.10 -12.70 12.32
C ARG A 181 4.96 -11.56 11.78
N VAL A 182 4.71 -11.14 10.52
CA VAL A 182 5.43 -10.02 9.91
C VAL A 182 5.23 -8.74 10.72
N ALA A 183 3.99 -8.41 11.06
CA ALA A 183 3.68 -7.22 11.86
C ALA A 183 4.44 -7.21 13.19
N ARG A 184 4.46 -8.35 13.89
CA ARG A 184 5.17 -8.50 15.16
C ARG A 184 6.69 -8.41 15.00
N GLU A 185 7.25 -9.01 13.95
CA GLU A 185 8.68 -9.00 13.65
C GLU A 185 9.21 -7.58 13.46
N PHE A 186 8.45 -6.73 12.77
CA PHE A 186 8.83 -5.35 12.47
C PHE A 186 8.29 -4.33 13.46
N GLY A 187 7.47 -4.74 14.43
CA GLY A 187 6.86 -3.84 15.41
C GLY A 187 5.86 -2.86 14.80
N VAL A 188 5.27 -3.18 13.63
CA VAL A 188 4.30 -2.33 12.96
C VAL A 188 2.88 -2.61 13.44
N GLN A 189 2.08 -1.57 13.57
CA GLN A 189 0.64 -1.74 13.81
C GLN A 189 -0.02 -2.33 12.57
N ALA A 190 -0.89 -3.32 12.76
CA ALA A 190 -1.54 -4.01 11.65
C ALA A 190 -3.05 -4.10 11.83
N ARG A 191 -3.76 -4.00 10.71
CA ARG A 191 -5.17 -4.38 10.51
C ARG A 191 -5.23 -5.51 9.50
N MET A 192 -6.20 -6.38 9.67
CA MET A 192 -6.40 -7.57 8.85
C MET A 192 -7.89 -7.77 8.60
#